data_b6d695cf65c72f2eeb56f015a48ea858
#
_entry.id   b6d695cf65c72f2eeb56f015a48ea858
#
_cell.length_a   1.000
_cell.length_b   1.000
_cell.length_c   1.000
_cell.angle_alpha   90.00
_cell.angle_beta   90.00
_cell.angle_gamma   90.00
#
_symmetry.space_group_name_H-M   'P 1'
#
loop_
_entity.id
_entity.type
_entity.pdbx_description
1 polymer ?
#
loop_
_entity_poly.entity_id
_entity_poly.type
_entity_poly.pdbx_seq_one_letter_code
_entity_poly.pdbx_strand_id
1 'polypeptide(L)'
;MNKNVIIRQIQVKDVMTKSNAPIGGYCVNPYVGCTHGCKYCYASFMKRFTGHTEEWGTFLDVKNWQPIKNLDKFKGEHIIIGTVTDGYLPEEAKYKNTRKLLEQLVGVDAELLICTKSDLVVRDLDLLKKFDKVTVSWSINTLDEGFRSDMDDSVSIERKLKAMKEVYDVGIRTVCFISPVFPGITDFKKIFELVKDQCDLIWLENLNLRGGFKGKIMDYIKENHTDLYPLYEKIYKKKDRSYFEELEKEAEQLAKDNDCPFVDNETPYGRAKKGHPVIVDYFYHEEVRGSNNTGKRNRKHAGIHERTNAT
;
A
#
# COMPACT_ATOMS: atom_id res chain seq x y z
N MET A 1 18.60 6.89 14.66
CA MET A 1 19.84 6.10 14.87
C MET A 1 20.30 5.59 13.51
N ASN A 2 21.60 5.76 13.15
CA ASN A 2 22.10 5.16 11.91
C ASN A 2 22.06 3.63 12.06
N LYS A 3 21.03 2.99 11.51
CA LYS A 3 21.02 1.53 11.41
C LYS A 3 22.14 1.11 10.46
N ASN A 4 22.98 0.18 10.90
CA ASN A 4 24.02 -0.39 10.04
C ASN A 4 23.31 -1.38 9.08
N VAL A 5 22.94 -0.91 7.88
CA VAL A 5 22.26 -1.72 6.87
C VAL A 5 23.28 -2.51 6.07
N ILE A 6 23.13 -3.83 6.05
CA ILE A 6 23.94 -4.72 5.20
C ILE A 6 23.38 -4.69 3.79
N ILE A 7 24.17 -4.19 2.84
CA ILE A 7 23.76 -4.09 1.44
C ILE A 7 24.55 -5.07 0.60
N ARG A 8 23.87 -5.92 -0.17
CA ARG A 8 24.45 -6.86 -1.14
C ARG A 8 23.90 -6.57 -2.53
N GLN A 9 24.66 -6.93 -3.55
CA GLN A 9 24.16 -6.94 -4.93
C GLN A 9 23.97 -8.39 -5.37
N ILE A 10 22.81 -8.71 -5.90
CA ILE A 10 22.45 -10.06 -6.32
C ILE A 10 22.03 -10.06 -7.79
N GLN A 11 22.37 -11.14 -8.51
CA GLN A 11 21.89 -11.35 -9.87
C GLN A 11 20.57 -12.11 -9.83
N VAL A 12 19.58 -11.64 -10.57
CA VAL A 12 18.29 -12.33 -10.73
C VAL A 12 18.02 -12.57 -12.21
N LYS A 13 17.40 -13.70 -12.51
CA LYS A 13 17.03 -14.06 -13.88
C LYS A 13 15.94 -13.16 -14.42
N ASP A 14 14.93 -12.87 -13.60
CA ASP A 14 13.78 -12.04 -13.93
C ASP A 14 13.41 -11.18 -12.71
N VAL A 15 13.10 -9.92 -12.94
CA VAL A 15 12.62 -9.00 -11.92
C VAL A 15 11.09 -9.01 -11.83
N MET A 16 10.42 -9.46 -12.90
CA MET A 16 8.98 -9.57 -13.04
C MET A 16 8.49 -10.91 -12.53
N THR A 17 7.70 -10.93 -11.48
CA THR A 17 7.13 -12.15 -10.90
C THR A 17 5.63 -12.16 -11.10
N LYS A 18 5.07 -13.22 -11.70
CA LYS A 18 3.61 -13.35 -11.83
C LYS A 18 2.98 -13.39 -10.44
N SER A 19 1.96 -12.56 -10.26
CA SER A 19 1.25 -12.45 -8.98
C SER A 19 0.25 -13.58 -8.81
N ASN A 20 0.20 -14.14 -7.59
CA ASN A 20 -0.89 -15.02 -7.15
C ASN A 20 -1.93 -14.28 -6.30
N ALA A 21 -1.79 -12.96 -6.18
CA ALA A 21 -2.76 -12.13 -5.47
C ALA A 21 -4.07 -11.98 -6.27
N PRO A 22 -5.20 -11.67 -5.62
CA PRO A 22 -6.50 -11.50 -6.29
C PRO A 22 -6.50 -10.46 -7.43
N ILE A 23 -5.61 -9.47 -7.36
CA ILE A 23 -5.44 -8.43 -8.40
C ILE A 23 -4.87 -9.02 -9.70
N GLY A 24 -4.18 -10.19 -9.65
CA GLY A 24 -3.55 -10.78 -10.81
C GLY A 24 -2.29 -10.03 -11.28
N GLY A 25 -1.91 -10.21 -12.55
CA GLY A 25 -0.81 -9.49 -13.17
C GLY A 25 0.58 -9.85 -12.64
N TYR A 26 1.44 -8.85 -12.48
CA TYR A 26 2.84 -9.02 -12.07
C TYR A 26 3.19 -8.19 -10.83
N CYS A 27 3.94 -8.78 -9.91
CA CYS A 27 4.59 -8.08 -8.81
C CYS A 27 6.06 -7.85 -9.12
N VAL A 28 6.52 -6.63 -8.87
CA VAL A 28 7.90 -6.24 -9.08
C VAL A 28 8.47 -5.61 -7.82
N ASN A 29 9.54 -6.20 -7.32
CA ASN A 29 10.28 -5.68 -6.19
C ASN A 29 11.76 -5.60 -6.57
N PRO A 30 12.29 -4.41 -6.91
CA PRO A 30 13.67 -4.22 -7.37
C PRO A 30 14.72 -4.54 -6.31
N TYR A 31 14.26 -4.75 -5.08
CA TYR A 31 15.09 -5.06 -3.90
C TYR A 31 14.55 -6.29 -3.16
N VAL A 32 15.36 -6.84 -2.25
CA VAL A 32 14.93 -7.80 -1.23
C VAL A 32 15.29 -7.21 0.14
N GLY A 33 14.37 -7.25 1.09
CA GLY A 33 14.46 -6.47 2.31
C GLY A 33 13.87 -5.07 2.13
N CYS A 34 13.72 -4.31 3.23
CA CYS A 34 13.13 -2.98 3.20
C CYS A 34 13.65 -2.14 4.35
N THR A 35 14.45 -1.12 4.07
CA THR A 35 15.12 -0.29 5.08
C THR A 35 14.18 0.64 5.84
N HIS A 36 12.92 0.82 5.38
CA HIS A 36 11.89 1.44 6.22
C HIS A 36 11.62 0.68 7.51
N GLY A 37 11.92 -0.61 7.58
CA GLY A 37 11.93 -1.39 8.81
C GLY A 37 10.64 -1.37 9.62
N CYS A 38 9.49 -1.20 8.98
CA CYS A 38 8.19 -1.07 9.67
C CYS A 38 7.97 -2.20 10.68
N LYS A 39 7.65 -1.86 11.94
CA LYS A 39 7.39 -2.83 13.01
C LYS A 39 6.18 -3.73 12.72
N TYR A 40 5.23 -3.24 11.92
CA TYR A 40 4.01 -3.92 11.50
C TYR A 40 4.10 -4.61 10.14
N CYS A 41 5.30 -4.70 9.56
CA CYS A 41 5.47 -5.16 8.19
C CYS A 41 5.10 -6.63 8.02
N TYR A 42 4.04 -6.90 7.26
CA TYR A 42 3.67 -8.27 6.90
C TYR A 42 4.75 -8.96 6.06
N ALA A 43 5.48 -8.20 5.23
CA ALA A 43 6.51 -8.74 4.34
C ALA A 43 7.76 -9.24 5.07
N SER A 44 7.89 -9.02 6.38
CA SER A 44 8.98 -9.56 7.19
C SER A 44 9.12 -11.09 7.13
N PHE A 45 8.03 -11.80 6.76
CA PHE A 45 8.07 -13.26 6.52
C PHE A 45 8.98 -13.64 5.33
N MET A 46 9.21 -12.71 4.40
CA MET A 46 10.07 -12.93 3.22
C MET A 46 11.51 -13.24 3.61
N LYS A 47 11.96 -12.78 4.79
CA LYS A 47 13.30 -13.06 5.31
C LYS A 47 13.66 -14.55 5.23
N ARG A 48 12.70 -15.45 5.52
CA ARG A 48 12.91 -16.91 5.49
C ARG A 48 13.32 -17.47 4.13
N PHE A 49 13.13 -16.71 3.05
CA PHE A 49 13.48 -17.10 1.68
C PHE A 49 14.78 -16.44 1.17
N THR A 50 15.43 -15.63 2.00
CA THR A 50 16.56 -14.79 1.55
C THR A 50 17.93 -15.30 2.03
N GLY A 51 17.95 -16.22 2.99
CA GLY A 51 19.19 -16.65 3.65
C GLY A 51 19.77 -15.62 4.63
N HIS A 52 19.10 -14.47 4.84
CA HIS A 52 19.50 -13.47 5.81
C HIS A 52 19.18 -13.91 7.25
N THR A 53 20.13 -13.71 8.15
CA THR A 53 19.97 -13.87 9.61
C THR A 53 19.66 -12.55 10.30
N GLU A 54 20.01 -11.43 9.67
CA GLU A 54 19.84 -10.06 10.14
C GLU A 54 18.36 -9.74 10.40
N GLU A 55 18.09 -8.77 11.26
CA GLU A 55 16.72 -8.33 11.54
C GLU A 55 16.10 -7.68 10.28
N TRP A 56 14.78 -7.83 10.09
CA TRP A 56 14.05 -7.12 9.04
C TRP A 56 14.20 -5.61 9.20
N GLY A 57 14.60 -4.91 8.13
CA GLY A 57 14.92 -3.49 8.15
C GLY A 57 16.41 -3.17 8.24
N THR A 58 17.29 -4.19 8.43
CA THR A 58 18.73 -3.99 8.56
C THR A 58 19.53 -4.65 7.43
N PHE A 59 18.90 -5.17 6.42
CA PHE A 59 19.53 -5.68 5.20
C PHE A 59 18.79 -5.26 3.94
N LEU A 60 19.52 -5.16 2.83
CA LEU A 60 18.98 -4.86 1.52
C LEU A 60 19.79 -5.57 0.43
N ASP A 61 19.17 -6.44 -0.35
CA ASP A 61 19.76 -6.96 -1.58
C ASP A 61 19.28 -6.13 -2.77
N VAL A 62 20.22 -5.54 -3.47
CA VAL A 62 20.00 -4.79 -4.72
C VAL A 62 19.99 -5.77 -5.87
N LYS A 63 18.86 -5.95 -6.54
CA LYS A 63 18.72 -6.87 -7.65
C LYS A 63 19.35 -6.30 -8.91
N ASN A 64 20.17 -7.09 -9.60
CA ASN A 64 20.64 -6.83 -10.94
C ASN A 64 20.00 -7.81 -11.90
N TRP A 65 19.46 -7.32 -13.02
CA TRP A 65 18.84 -8.13 -14.06
C TRP A 65 19.23 -7.65 -15.47
N GLN A 66 19.13 -8.54 -16.43
CA GLN A 66 19.28 -8.23 -17.85
C GLN A 66 18.05 -7.46 -18.37
N PRO A 67 18.16 -6.71 -19.47
CA PRO A 67 17.00 -6.05 -20.07
C PRO A 67 15.82 -7.01 -20.23
N ILE A 68 14.63 -6.53 -19.85
CA ILE A 68 13.40 -7.31 -19.91
C ILE A 68 13.09 -7.64 -21.36
N LYS A 69 12.97 -8.92 -21.67
CA LYS A 69 12.66 -9.42 -23.01
C LYS A 69 11.14 -9.65 -23.13
N ASN A 70 10.65 -9.53 -24.37
CA ASN A 70 9.26 -9.82 -24.70
C ASN A 70 8.26 -8.99 -23.85
N LEU A 71 8.32 -7.66 -24.01
CA LEU A 71 7.47 -6.72 -23.30
C LEU A 71 5.98 -6.87 -23.65
N ASP A 72 5.65 -7.42 -24.83
CA ASP A 72 4.27 -7.65 -25.27
C ASP A 72 3.48 -8.56 -24.33
N LYS A 73 4.16 -9.44 -23.59
CA LYS A 73 3.51 -10.31 -22.59
C LYS A 73 2.85 -9.54 -21.43
N PHE A 74 3.20 -8.27 -21.26
CA PHE A 74 2.65 -7.41 -20.21
C PHE A 74 1.51 -6.52 -20.70
N LYS A 75 1.19 -6.56 -21.98
CA LYS A 75 0.08 -5.77 -22.56
C LYS A 75 -1.23 -6.14 -21.90
N GLY A 76 -1.96 -5.13 -21.39
CA GLY A 76 -3.23 -5.30 -20.68
C GLY A 76 -3.08 -5.88 -19.25
N GLU A 77 -1.87 -6.13 -18.79
CA GLU A 77 -1.63 -6.68 -17.45
C GLU A 77 -1.48 -5.59 -16.40
N HIS A 78 -1.74 -5.96 -15.14
CA HIS A 78 -1.42 -5.13 -13.98
C HIS A 78 0.02 -5.37 -13.54
N ILE A 79 0.77 -4.31 -13.31
CA ILE A 79 2.15 -4.35 -12.80
C ILE A 79 2.21 -3.58 -11.48
N ILE A 80 2.47 -4.27 -10.38
CA ILE A 80 2.51 -3.68 -9.05
C ILE A 80 3.96 -3.62 -8.57
N ILE A 81 4.46 -2.42 -8.30
CA ILE A 81 5.78 -2.17 -7.72
C ILE A 81 5.63 -1.89 -6.23
N GLY A 82 6.40 -2.58 -5.39
CA GLY A 82 6.43 -2.28 -3.96
C GLY A 82 5.51 -3.15 -3.09
N THR A 83 5.25 -4.41 -3.49
CA THR A 83 4.38 -5.32 -2.72
C THR A 83 5.01 -5.86 -1.45
N VAL A 84 6.31 -6.16 -1.44
CA VAL A 84 7.04 -6.73 -0.28
C VAL A 84 8.30 -5.96 0.10
N THR A 85 8.62 -4.92 -0.65
CA THR A 85 9.66 -3.92 -0.36
C THR A 85 9.22 -2.61 -0.97
N ASP A 86 9.65 -1.47 -0.42
CA ASP A 86 9.40 -0.19 -1.09
C ASP A 86 10.37 -0.03 -2.27
N GLY A 87 9.85 0.34 -3.44
CA GLY A 87 10.66 0.62 -4.62
C GLY A 87 11.45 1.94 -4.53
N TYR A 88 11.06 2.83 -3.61
CA TYR A 88 11.65 4.15 -3.40
C TYR A 88 12.31 4.31 -2.03
N LEU A 89 12.95 3.24 -1.56
CA LEU A 89 13.82 3.30 -0.39
C LEU A 89 14.88 4.40 -0.52
N PRO A 90 15.47 4.91 0.57
CA PRO A 90 16.57 5.88 0.49
C PRO A 90 17.71 5.43 -0.44
N GLU A 91 18.00 4.13 -0.48
CA GLU A 91 19.02 3.52 -1.33
C GLU A 91 18.71 3.61 -2.83
N GLU A 92 17.44 3.74 -3.20
CA GLU A 92 17.02 3.94 -4.59
C GLU A 92 17.58 5.25 -5.18
N ALA A 93 17.88 6.26 -4.36
CA ALA A 93 18.57 7.48 -4.81
C ALA A 93 19.93 7.16 -5.45
N LYS A 94 20.64 6.13 -4.94
CA LYS A 94 21.94 5.67 -5.42
C LYS A 94 21.81 4.62 -6.51
N TYR A 95 21.02 3.56 -6.28
CA TYR A 95 21.01 2.37 -7.15
C TYR A 95 20.09 2.52 -8.36
N LYS A 96 19.06 3.37 -8.29
CA LYS A 96 18.13 3.71 -9.38
C LYS A 96 17.48 2.49 -10.05
N ASN A 97 17.23 1.44 -9.27
CA ASN A 97 16.67 0.20 -9.79
C ASN A 97 15.21 0.33 -10.21
N THR A 98 14.41 1.09 -9.45
CA THR A 98 13.01 1.39 -9.82
C THR A 98 12.99 2.28 -11.06
N ARG A 99 13.86 3.29 -11.15
CA ARG A 99 14.00 4.11 -12.35
C ARG A 99 14.38 3.28 -13.57
N LYS A 100 15.40 2.41 -13.46
CA LYS A 100 15.81 1.47 -14.51
C LYS A 100 14.66 0.56 -14.97
N LEU A 101 13.81 0.11 -14.03
CA LEU A 101 12.62 -0.68 -14.33
C LEU A 101 11.61 0.14 -15.15
N LEU A 102 11.31 1.36 -14.70
CA LEU A 102 10.37 2.26 -15.39
C LEU A 102 10.86 2.57 -16.81
N GLU A 103 12.14 2.87 -17.00
CA GLU A 103 12.75 3.11 -18.32
C GLU A 103 12.54 1.93 -19.28
N GLN A 104 12.57 0.68 -18.77
CA GLN A 104 12.32 -0.51 -19.59
C GLN A 104 10.83 -0.74 -19.88
N LEU A 105 9.92 -0.22 -19.05
CA LEU A 105 8.48 -0.41 -19.18
C LEU A 105 7.79 0.73 -19.94
N VAL A 106 8.45 1.87 -20.19
CA VAL A 106 7.86 2.96 -20.98
C VAL A 106 7.42 2.44 -22.35
N GLY A 107 6.17 2.75 -22.73
CA GLY A 107 5.55 2.31 -23.98
C GLY A 107 4.87 0.94 -23.91
N VAL A 108 4.92 0.26 -22.77
CA VAL A 108 4.11 -0.95 -22.54
C VAL A 108 2.70 -0.52 -22.12
N ASP A 109 1.68 -0.98 -22.86
CA ASP A 109 0.28 -0.79 -22.50
C ASP A 109 -0.09 -1.72 -21.33
N ALA A 110 0.30 -1.30 -20.11
CA ALA A 110 0.02 -2.00 -18.86
C ALA A 110 -0.50 -1.00 -17.81
N GLU A 111 -1.25 -1.50 -16.83
CA GLU A 111 -1.67 -0.69 -15.69
C GLU A 111 -0.62 -0.78 -14.58
N LEU A 112 0.03 0.36 -14.28
CA LEU A 112 1.11 0.42 -13.31
C LEU A 112 0.59 0.96 -11.98
N LEU A 113 0.80 0.19 -10.89
CA LEU A 113 0.56 0.61 -9.51
C LEU A 113 1.89 0.65 -8.75
N ILE A 114 2.22 1.80 -8.20
CA ILE A 114 3.42 1.98 -7.37
C ILE A 114 2.98 2.21 -5.92
N CYS A 115 3.38 1.33 -5.01
CA CYS A 115 3.15 1.47 -3.58
C CYS A 115 4.41 1.95 -2.89
N THR A 116 4.33 3.07 -2.15
CA THR A 116 5.50 3.66 -1.50
C THR A 116 5.15 4.39 -0.20
N LYS A 117 6.16 4.59 0.64
CA LYS A 117 6.17 5.50 1.81
C LYS A 117 7.14 6.69 1.60
N SER A 118 7.66 6.85 0.39
CA SER A 118 8.73 7.78 0.08
C SER A 118 8.25 8.95 -0.79
N ASP A 119 8.89 10.08 -0.66
CA ASP A 119 8.76 11.23 -1.58
C ASP A 119 9.70 11.12 -2.80
N LEU A 120 10.65 10.18 -2.79
CA LEU A 120 11.63 10.01 -3.87
C LEU A 120 10.98 9.66 -5.22
N VAL A 121 9.74 9.17 -5.22
CA VAL A 121 8.99 8.89 -6.46
C VAL A 121 8.83 10.13 -7.35
N VAL A 122 8.83 11.33 -6.80
CA VAL A 122 8.76 12.61 -7.53
C VAL A 122 9.95 12.77 -8.49
N ARG A 123 11.13 12.20 -8.17
CA ARG A 123 12.29 12.16 -9.06
C ARG A 123 11.97 11.61 -10.45
N ASP A 124 11.06 10.66 -10.53
CA ASP A 124 10.77 9.88 -11.72
C ASP A 124 9.49 10.33 -12.45
N LEU A 125 8.98 11.54 -12.13
CA LEU A 125 7.81 12.13 -12.82
C LEU A 125 8.02 12.27 -14.35
N ASP A 126 9.26 12.46 -14.80
CA ASP A 126 9.62 12.51 -16.22
C ASP A 126 9.33 11.18 -16.94
N LEU A 127 9.41 10.06 -16.23
CA LEU A 127 9.07 8.74 -16.76
C LEU A 127 7.58 8.43 -16.53
N LEU A 128 7.07 8.69 -15.31
CA LEU A 128 5.70 8.35 -14.94
C LEU A 128 4.67 9.01 -15.86
N LYS A 129 4.92 10.24 -16.31
CA LYS A 129 4.07 10.95 -17.30
C LYS A 129 4.01 10.29 -18.68
N LYS A 130 4.87 9.31 -18.96
CA LYS A 130 4.88 8.57 -20.25
C LYS A 130 4.01 7.30 -20.22
N PHE A 131 3.42 6.97 -19.07
CA PHE A 131 2.49 5.86 -18.94
C PHE A 131 1.05 6.36 -19.03
N ASP A 132 0.23 5.72 -19.85
CA ASP A 132 -1.19 6.06 -19.98
C ASP A 132 -1.98 5.70 -18.71
N LYS A 133 -1.56 4.62 -18.03
CA LYS A 133 -2.23 4.08 -16.86
C LYS A 133 -1.23 3.89 -15.71
N VAL A 134 -1.00 4.91 -14.94
CA VAL A 134 -0.13 4.86 -13.75
C VAL A 134 -0.85 5.42 -12.53
N THR A 135 -0.70 4.71 -11.43
CA THR A 135 -1.22 5.09 -10.11
C THR A 135 -0.08 5.04 -9.10
N VAL A 136 0.03 6.09 -8.29
CA VAL A 136 0.98 6.10 -7.16
C VAL A 136 0.20 6.12 -5.86
N SER A 137 0.52 5.17 -4.98
CA SER A 137 -0.15 4.95 -3.70
C SER A 137 0.81 5.20 -2.54
N TRP A 138 0.46 6.14 -1.65
CA TRP A 138 1.21 6.39 -0.42
C TRP A 138 0.53 5.78 0.79
N SER A 139 1.30 5.00 1.58
CA SER A 139 0.83 4.57 2.90
C SER A 139 0.96 5.71 3.91
N ILE A 140 -0.20 6.21 4.38
CA ILE A 140 -0.33 7.23 5.42
C ILE A 140 -1.36 6.72 6.43
N ASN A 141 -0.90 6.24 7.59
CA ASN A 141 -1.74 5.56 8.58
C ASN A 141 -1.87 6.32 9.90
N THR A 142 -1.22 7.46 10.01
CA THR A 142 -1.29 8.37 11.15
C THR A 142 -0.92 9.78 10.73
N LEU A 143 -1.34 10.76 11.52
CA LEU A 143 -0.90 12.16 11.44
C LEU A 143 0.00 12.54 12.63
N ASP A 144 0.26 11.59 13.52
CA ASP A 144 1.22 11.74 14.62
C ASP A 144 2.61 11.33 14.16
N GLU A 145 3.53 12.29 14.05
CA GLU A 145 4.89 12.07 13.59
C GLU A 145 5.71 11.26 14.61
N GLY A 146 5.40 11.38 15.92
CA GLY A 146 6.00 10.57 16.97
C GLY A 146 5.67 9.09 16.77
N PHE A 147 4.37 8.78 16.65
CA PHE A 147 3.91 7.41 16.38
C PHE A 147 4.48 6.89 15.05
N ARG A 148 4.47 7.71 13.97
CA ARG A 148 5.09 7.31 12.69
C ARG A 148 6.55 6.91 12.87
N SER A 149 7.34 7.75 13.55
CA SER A 149 8.78 7.49 13.75
C SER A 149 9.07 6.28 14.64
N ASP A 150 8.15 5.96 15.55
CA ASP A 150 8.22 4.74 16.33
C ASP A 150 7.91 3.49 15.51
N MET A 151 7.06 3.62 14.49
CA MET A 151 6.57 2.49 13.69
C MET A 151 7.44 2.18 12.47
N ASP A 152 8.05 3.18 11.83
CA ASP A 152 8.89 2.99 10.65
C ASP A 152 9.89 4.13 10.41
N ASP A 153 10.93 3.87 9.59
CA ASP A 153 11.96 4.83 9.20
C ASP A 153 11.67 5.50 7.83
N SER A 154 10.41 5.55 7.42
CA SER A 154 10.04 6.28 6.20
C SER A 154 10.15 7.79 6.37
N VAL A 155 9.99 8.53 5.29
CA VAL A 155 9.99 10.01 5.33
C VAL A 155 8.82 10.55 6.17
N SER A 156 8.92 11.80 6.62
CA SER A 156 7.87 12.45 7.42
C SER A 156 6.52 12.48 6.70
N ILE A 157 5.46 12.60 7.49
CA ILE A 157 4.08 12.71 6.98
C ILE A 157 3.96 13.91 6.02
N GLU A 158 4.54 15.06 6.39
CA GLU A 158 4.57 16.26 5.57
C GLU A 158 5.20 15.99 4.19
N ARG A 159 6.34 15.30 4.13
CA ARG A 159 7.01 14.94 2.86
C ARG A 159 6.15 14.01 2.00
N LYS A 160 5.45 13.05 2.60
CA LYS A 160 4.52 12.16 1.89
C LYS A 160 3.36 12.95 1.28
N LEU A 161 2.73 13.83 2.06
CA LEU A 161 1.62 14.68 1.61
C LEU A 161 2.04 15.61 0.48
N LYS A 162 3.22 16.25 0.61
CA LYS A 162 3.77 17.11 -0.43
C LYS A 162 4.02 16.33 -1.73
N ALA A 163 4.66 15.17 -1.66
CA ALA A 163 4.92 14.33 -2.82
C ALA A 163 3.61 13.86 -3.49
N MET A 164 2.62 13.45 -2.70
CA MET A 164 1.29 13.08 -3.21
C MET A 164 0.67 14.24 -4.00
N LYS A 165 0.72 15.45 -3.43
CA LYS A 165 0.20 16.65 -4.11
C LYS A 165 0.93 16.94 -5.41
N GLU A 166 2.26 16.87 -5.44
CA GLU A 166 3.06 17.11 -6.65
C GLU A 166 2.70 16.12 -7.77
N VAL A 167 2.50 14.86 -7.44
CA VAL A 167 2.09 13.80 -8.39
C VAL A 167 0.64 14.01 -8.85
N TYR A 168 -0.26 14.38 -7.94
CA TYR A 168 -1.65 14.68 -8.25
C TYR A 168 -1.79 15.89 -9.21
N ASP A 169 -1.06 16.97 -8.93
CA ASP A 169 -1.12 18.22 -9.70
C ASP A 169 -0.63 18.05 -11.15
N VAL A 170 0.23 17.07 -11.42
CA VAL A 170 0.66 16.77 -12.80
C VAL A 170 -0.25 15.79 -13.53
N GLY A 171 -1.40 15.44 -12.95
CA GLY A 171 -2.43 14.62 -13.59
C GLY A 171 -2.26 13.11 -13.41
N ILE A 172 -1.30 12.64 -12.63
CA ILE A 172 -1.13 11.23 -12.31
C ILE A 172 -2.12 10.83 -11.21
N ARG A 173 -2.76 9.67 -11.38
CA ARG A 173 -3.70 9.11 -10.41
C ARG A 173 -2.99 8.80 -9.08
N THR A 174 -3.59 9.23 -7.97
CA THR A 174 -3.00 9.08 -6.65
C THR A 174 -3.94 8.39 -5.67
N VAL A 175 -3.35 7.67 -4.74
CA VAL A 175 -4.05 6.96 -3.67
C VAL A 175 -3.45 7.33 -2.32
N CYS A 176 -4.29 7.71 -1.38
CA CYS A 176 -3.95 7.67 0.04
C CYS A 176 -4.32 6.29 0.59
N PHE A 177 -3.32 5.46 0.88
CA PHE A 177 -3.53 4.14 1.45
C PHE A 177 -3.39 4.20 2.97
N ILE A 178 -4.52 4.22 3.67
CA ILE A 178 -4.57 4.19 5.13
C ILE A 178 -4.36 2.73 5.58
N SER A 179 -3.11 2.30 5.53
CA SER A 179 -2.71 0.92 5.79
C SER A 179 -1.42 0.85 6.62
N PRO A 180 -1.50 0.13 7.75
CA PRO A 180 -2.73 -0.37 8.35
C PRO A 180 -3.44 0.68 9.21
N VAL A 181 -4.77 0.55 9.37
CA VAL A 181 -5.52 1.29 10.40
C VAL A 181 -5.18 0.70 11.77
N PHE A 182 -4.55 1.50 12.62
CA PHE A 182 -4.27 1.16 14.02
C PHE A 182 -5.48 1.51 14.90
N PRO A 183 -6.13 0.52 15.55
CA PRO A 183 -7.30 0.79 16.39
C PRO A 183 -7.05 1.86 17.46
N GLY A 184 -7.90 2.88 17.50
CA GLY A 184 -7.82 3.98 18.45
C GLY A 184 -6.69 5.01 18.22
N ILE A 185 -5.82 4.78 17.21
CA ILE A 185 -4.67 5.66 16.90
C ILE A 185 -4.85 6.33 15.53
N THR A 186 -5.25 5.57 14.52
CA THR A 186 -5.48 6.11 13.18
C THR A 186 -6.76 6.92 13.14
N ASP A 187 -6.64 8.22 12.96
CA ASP A 187 -7.79 9.12 12.73
C ASP A 187 -8.01 9.28 11.22
N PHE A 188 -8.75 8.35 10.63
CA PHE A 188 -8.96 8.34 9.18
C PHE A 188 -9.80 9.54 8.70
N LYS A 189 -10.64 10.11 9.56
CA LYS A 189 -11.44 11.31 9.21
C LYS A 189 -10.54 12.52 9.04
N LYS A 190 -9.57 12.72 9.95
CA LYS A 190 -8.58 13.79 9.78
C LYS A 190 -7.66 13.55 8.59
N ILE A 191 -7.25 12.31 8.32
CA ILE A 191 -6.47 11.98 7.13
C ILE A 191 -7.29 12.33 5.88
N PHE A 192 -8.56 11.93 5.81
CA PHE A 192 -9.47 12.26 4.71
C PHE A 192 -9.50 13.77 4.44
N GLU A 193 -9.73 14.60 5.47
CA GLU A 193 -9.80 16.05 5.33
C GLU A 193 -8.51 16.66 4.74
N LEU A 194 -7.35 16.09 5.06
CA LEU A 194 -6.06 16.57 4.56
C LEU A 194 -5.77 16.14 3.11
N VAL A 195 -6.32 14.99 2.67
CA VAL A 195 -5.92 14.39 1.39
C VAL A 195 -6.99 14.48 0.30
N LYS A 196 -8.26 14.73 0.64
CA LYS A 196 -9.39 14.68 -0.31
C LYS A 196 -9.20 15.53 -1.57
N ASP A 197 -8.45 16.65 -1.47
CA ASP A 197 -8.18 17.54 -2.60
C ASP A 197 -6.91 17.18 -3.40
N GLN A 198 -6.21 16.13 -3.01
CA GLN A 198 -4.93 15.71 -3.59
C GLN A 198 -4.80 14.20 -3.80
N CYS A 199 -5.91 13.47 -3.77
CA CYS A 199 -5.93 12.06 -4.16
C CYS A 199 -7.23 11.71 -4.88
N ASP A 200 -7.16 10.66 -5.68
CA ASP A 200 -8.30 10.11 -6.43
C ASP A 200 -8.99 9.00 -5.64
N LEU A 201 -8.24 8.28 -4.81
CA LEU A 201 -8.75 7.20 -3.99
C LEU A 201 -8.18 7.26 -2.57
N ILE A 202 -9.00 6.80 -1.63
CA ILE A 202 -8.59 6.51 -0.26
C ILE A 202 -8.88 5.03 -0.02
N TRP A 203 -7.83 4.26 0.25
CA TRP A 203 -7.94 2.85 0.58
C TRP A 203 -7.80 2.65 2.07
N LEU A 204 -8.70 1.85 2.66
CA LEU A 204 -8.70 1.50 4.09
C LEU A 204 -8.36 0.03 4.25
N GLU A 205 -7.35 -0.29 5.05
CA GLU A 205 -6.97 -1.67 5.37
C GLU A 205 -6.74 -1.82 6.88
N ASN A 206 -7.36 -2.82 7.49
CA ASN A 206 -7.20 -3.06 8.91
C ASN A 206 -5.81 -3.61 9.27
N LEU A 207 -5.33 -3.28 10.46
CA LEU A 207 -4.12 -3.88 11.02
C LEU A 207 -4.35 -5.38 11.25
N ASN A 208 -3.58 -6.20 10.53
CA ASN A 208 -3.67 -7.65 10.59
C ASN A 208 -2.47 -8.22 11.33
N LEU A 209 -2.58 -8.38 12.65
CA LEU A 209 -1.49 -8.87 13.49
C LEU A 209 -1.31 -10.39 13.34
N ARG A 210 -0.29 -10.76 12.55
CA ARG A 210 0.09 -12.17 12.29
C ARG A 210 1.59 -12.38 12.53
N GLY A 211 1.96 -13.64 12.78
CA GLY A 211 3.38 -14.02 12.86
C GLY A 211 4.19 -13.25 13.90
N GLY A 212 5.47 -13.04 13.60
CA GLY A 212 6.45 -12.52 14.56
C GLY A 212 6.29 -11.05 14.94
N PHE A 213 5.58 -10.24 14.15
CA PHE A 213 5.39 -8.81 14.50
C PHE A 213 4.19 -8.58 15.44
N LYS A 214 3.30 -9.57 15.62
CA LYS A 214 2.16 -9.46 16.54
C LYS A 214 2.61 -9.12 17.97
N GLY A 215 3.60 -9.85 18.49
CA GLY A 215 4.15 -9.59 19.82
C GLY A 215 4.69 -8.17 19.92
N LYS A 216 5.56 -7.77 18.99
CA LYS A 216 6.17 -6.43 18.95
C LYS A 216 5.13 -5.30 19.00
N ILE A 217 4.05 -5.40 18.26
CA ILE A 217 2.98 -4.38 18.26
C ILE A 217 2.18 -4.43 19.55
N MET A 218 1.81 -5.61 20.03
CA MET A 218 1.06 -5.74 21.30
C MET A 218 1.86 -5.18 22.49
N ASP A 219 3.17 -5.45 22.54
CA ASP A 219 4.07 -4.94 23.58
C ASP A 219 4.19 -3.42 23.47
N TYR A 220 4.39 -2.86 22.27
CA TYR A 220 4.44 -1.42 22.05
C TYR A 220 3.15 -0.72 22.51
N ILE A 221 1.98 -1.25 22.16
CA ILE A 221 0.69 -0.68 22.61
C ILE A 221 0.56 -0.76 24.13
N LYS A 222 0.96 -1.87 24.74
CA LYS A 222 0.93 -2.03 26.20
C LYS A 222 1.81 -1.02 26.94
N GLU A 223 2.97 -0.70 26.36
CA GLU A 223 3.96 0.19 26.96
C GLU A 223 3.63 1.67 26.73
N ASN A 224 3.18 2.04 25.54
CA ASN A 224 3.07 3.43 25.11
C ASN A 224 1.61 3.93 24.99
N HIS A 225 0.62 3.02 24.91
CA HIS A 225 -0.80 3.32 24.78
C HIS A 225 -1.61 2.38 25.69
N THR A 226 -1.30 2.38 26.98
CA THR A 226 -1.85 1.42 27.97
C THR A 226 -3.39 1.42 28.02
N ASP A 227 -4.01 2.58 27.80
CA ASP A 227 -5.46 2.77 27.72
C ASP A 227 -6.09 2.05 26.51
N LEU A 228 -5.35 1.88 25.41
CA LEU A 228 -5.82 1.16 24.22
C LEU A 228 -5.54 -0.35 24.30
N TYR A 229 -4.69 -0.81 25.22
CA TYR A 229 -4.33 -2.22 25.29
C TYR A 229 -5.52 -3.18 25.43
N PRO A 230 -6.56 -2.89 26.25
CA PRO A 230 -7.76 -3.71 26.31
C PRO A 230 -8.51 -3.84 24.98
N LEU A 231 -8.54 -2.78 24.14
CA LEU A 231 -9.11 -2.80 22.80
C LEU A 231 -8.33 -3.76 21.89
N TYR A 232 -6.99 -3.70 21.93
CA TYR A 232 -6.13 -4.61 21.15
C TYR A 232 -6.28 -6.06 21.59
N GLU A 233 -6.42 -6.33 22.91
CA GLU A 233 -6.72 -7.69 23.38
C GLU A 233 -8.07 -8.18 22.87
N LYS A 234 -9.09 -7.34 22.91
CA LYS A 234 -10.44 -7.65 22.41
C LYS A 234 -10.37 -8.03 20.93
N ILE A 235 -9.72 -7.23 20.10
CA ILE A 235 -9.62 -7.46 18.66
C ILE A 235 -8.73 -8.69 18.34
N TYR A 236 -7.50 -8.72 18.86
CA TYR A 236 -6.47 -9.63 18.38
C TYR A 236 -6.29 -10.92 19.20
N LYS A 237 -6.76 -10.95 20.46
CA LYS A 237 -6.77 -12.18 21.28
C LYS A 237 -8.14 -12.82 21.29
N LYS A 238 -9.21 -12.04 21.48
CA LYS A 238 -10.60 -12.54 21.53
C LYS A 238 -11.27 -12.61 20.15
N LYS A 239 -10.61 -12.08 19.10
CA LYS A 239 -11.10 -12.05 17.71
C LYS A 239 -12.41 -11.28 17.53
N ASP A 240 -12.65 -10.27 18.34
CA ASP A 240 -13.81 -9.40 18.24
C ASP A 240 -13.62 -8.42 17.09
N ARG A 241 -14.56 -8.35 16.17
CA ARG A 241 -14.48 -7.55 14.95
C ARG A 241 -15.29 -6.26 15.04
N SER A 242 -16.05 -6.09 16.10
CA SER A 242 -16.99 -4.98 16.24
C SER A 242 -16.36 -3.60 15.98
N TYR A 243 -15.06 -3.45 16.31
CA TYR A 243 -14.32 -2.22 16.02
C TYR A 243 -14.22 -1.92 14.52
N PHE A 244 -13.84 -2.90 13.71
CA PHE A 244 -13.68 -2.69 12.26
C PHE A 244 -15.03 -2.65 11.54
N GLU A 245 -16.04 -3.36 12.02
CA GLU A 245 -17.41 -3.28 11.51
C GLU A 245 -18.02 -1.88 11.77
N GLU A 246 -17.72 -1.27 12.91
CA GLU A 246 -18.14 0.10 13.19
C GLU A 246 -17.35 1.12 12.37
N LEU A 247 -16.04 0.91 12.21
CA LEU A 247 -15.18 1.76 11.39
C LEU A 247 -15.60 1.76 9.90
N GLU A 248 -16.05 0.62 9.38
CA GLU A 248 -16.60 0.50 8.03
C GLU A 248 -17.84 1.38 7.87
N LYS A 249 -18.79 1.31 8.82
CA LYS A 249 -19.98 2.18 8.83
C LYS A 249 -19.64 3.66 8.94
N GLU A 250 -18.65 4.00 9.77
CA GLU A 250 -18.16 5.36 9.86
C GLU A 250 -17.53 5.86 8.58
N ALA A 251 -16.79 5.00 7.85
CA ALA A 251 -16.21 5.33 6.56
C ALA A 251 -17.29 5.51 5.47
N GLU A 252 -18.30 4.64 5.47
CA GLU A 252 -19.47 4.78 4.59
C GLU A 252 -20.24 6.07 4.86
N GLN A 253 -20.44 6.42 6.15
CA GLN A 253 -21.11 7.67 6.53
C GLN A 253 -20.28 8.90 6.12
N LEU A 254 -18.96 8.87 6.35
CA LEU A 254 -18.05 9.94 5.92
C LEU A 254 -18.12 10.15 4.40
N ALA A 255 -18.17 9.07 3.63
CA ALA A 255 -18.32 9.13 2.18
C ALA A 255 -19.63 9.82 1.78
N LYS A 256 -20.76 9.45 2.40
CA LYS A 256 -22.07 10.06 2.16
C LYS A 256 -22.09 11.55 2.50
N ASP A 257 -21.53 11.92 3.66
CA ASP A 257 -21.49 13.31 4.13
C ASP A 257 -20.66 14.23 3.23
N ASN A 258 -19.72 13.66 2.46
CA ASN A 258 -18.83 14.38 1.55
C ASN A 258 -19.12 14.14 0.05
N ASP A 259 -20.25 13.52 -0.29
CA ASP A 259 -20.62 13.19 -1.68
C ASP A 259 -19.50 12.40 -2.41
N CYS A 260 -18.86 11.48 -1.68
CA CYS A 260 -17.82 10.59 -2.18
C CYS A 260 -18.40 9.20 -2.48
N PRO A 261 -17.99 8.55 -3.59
CA PRO A 261 -18.31 7.14 -3.80
C PRO A 261 -17.65 6.26 -2.73
N PHE A 262 -18.39 5.27 -2.23
CA PHE A 262 -17.88 4.23 -1.34
C PHE A 262 -18.02 2.87 -2.00
N VAL A 263 -16.97 2.06 -2.00
CA VAL A 263 -16.90 0.78 -2.71
C VAL A 263 -16.26 -0.29 -1.84
N ASP A 264 -16.84 -1.48 -1.84
CA ASP A 264 -16.28 -2.65 -1.16
C ASP A 264 -15.37 -3.44 -2.11
N ASN A 265 -14.07 -3.48 -1.79
CA ASN A 265 -13.04 -4.28 -2.46
C ASN A 265 -12.88 -4.05 -3.99
N GLU A 266 -13.44 -2.99 -4.54
CA GLU A 266 -13.30 -2.63 -5.94
C GLU A 266 -12.56 -1.31 -6.09
N THR A 267 -11.63 -1.25 -7.04
CA THR A 267 -10.90 -0.02 -7.34
C THR A 267 -11.29 0.46 -8.72
N PRO A 268 -12.18 1.47 -8.82
CA PRO A 268 -12.56 2.01 -10.11
C PRO A 268 -11.35 2.69 -10.78
N TYR A 269 -11.25 2.55 -12.10
CA TYR A 269 -10.22 3.21 -12.87
C TYR A 269 -10.65 4.64 -13.21
N GLY A 270 -9.68 5.56 -13.23
CA GLY A 270 -9.85 6.96 -13.63
C GLY A 270 -9.53 7.96 -12.52
N ARG A 271 -9.65 9.24 -12.87
CA ARG A 271 -9.49 10.34 -11.92
C ARG A 271 -10.81 10.65 -11.24
N ALA A 272 -10.78 10.85 -9.94
CA ALA A 272 -11.93 11.33 -9.20
C ALA A 272 -12.14 12.84 -9.40
N LYS A 273 -13.37 13.32 -9.15
CA LYS A 273 -13.62 14.75 -9.04
C LYS A 273 -12.84 15.29 -7.83
N LYS A 274 -12.16 16.42 -8.01
CA LYS A 274 -11.40 17.06 -6.93
C LYS A 274 -12.28 17.25 -5.68
N GLY A 275 -11.78 16.87 -4.52
CA GLY A 275 -12.50 16.92 -3.26
C GLY A 275 -13.47 15.76 -3.00
N HIS A 276 -13.63 14.84 -3.99
CA HIS A 276 -14.54 13.69 -3.88
C HIS A 276 -13.80 12.39 -4.25
N PRO A 277 -12.76 11.99 -3.50
CA PRO A 277 -12.05 10.73 -3.77
C PRO A 277 -12.97 9.54 -3.58
N VAL A 278 -12.72 8.46 -4.32
CA VAL A 278 -13.41 7.18 -4.08
C VAL A 278 -12.83 6.54 -2.83
N ILE A 279 -13.66 6.21 -1.85
CA ILE A 279 -13.25 5.49 -0.65
C ILE A 279 -13.46 4.00 -0.92
N VAL A 280 -12.40 3.22 -0.75
CA VAL A 280 -12.40 1.77 -0.96
C VAL A 280 -12.09 1.07 0.35
N ASP A 281 -12.97 0.18 0.77
CA ASP A 281 -12.80 -0.64 1.94
C ASP A 281 -12.14 -1.98 1.59
N TYR A 282 -11.00 -2.24 2.23
CA TYR A 282 -10.28 -3.51 2.20
C TYR A 282 -10.21 -4.16 3.58
N PHE A 283 -11.20 -3.96 4.45
CA PHE A 283 -11.21 -4.62 5.74
C PHE A 283 -11.39 -6.13 5.62
N TYR A 284 -10.36 -6.86 6.06
CA TYR A 284 -10.38 -8.32 6.05
C TYR A 284 -11.14 -8.84 7.26
N HIS A 285 -12.30 -9.43 7.02
CA HIS A 285 -13.02 -10.20 8.02
C HIS A 285 -12.55 -11.67 7.94
N GLU A 286 -12.03 -12.24 9.06
CA GLU A 286 -11.32 -13.54 9.07
C GLU A 286 -12.17 -14.80 8.73
N GLU A 287 -13.43 -14.70 8.33
CA GLU A 287 -14.31 -15.84 8.07
C GLU A 287 -13.94 -16.71 6.85
N VAL A 288 -12.92 -16.35 6.09
CA VAL A 288 -12.57 -17.02 4.81
C VAL A 288 -11.59 -18.19 5.02
N ARG A 289 -11.30 -18.65 6.22
CA ARG A 289 -10.39 -19.81 6.47
C ARG A 289 -11.09 -21.12 6.75
N GLY A 290 -12.27 -21.36 6.23
CA GLY A 290 -13.01 -22.63 6.41
C GLY A 290 -13.45 -23.31 5.14
N SER A 291 -13.29 -22.73 3.96
CA SER A 291 -13.64 -23.41 2.70
C SER A 291 -12.46 -23.41 1.74
N ASN A 292 -11.89 -24.56 1.51
CA ASN A 292 -11.30 -24.89 0.22
C ASN A 292 -12.36 -24.59 -0.82
N ASN A 293 -12.17 -23.56 -1.60
CA ASN A 293 -12.60 -23.44 -2.99
C ASN A 293 -13.02 -22.03 -3.41
N THR A 294 -12.37 -21.60 -4.50
CA THR A 294 -12.94 -20.80 -5.59
C THR A 294 -13.81 -19.60 -5.20
N GLY A 295 -13.24 -18.43 -5.41
CA GLY A 295 -13.86 -17.13 -5.50
C GLY A 295 -15.35 -17.09 -5.80
N LYS A 296 -16.15 -17.10 -4.76
CA LYS A 296 -17.53 -16.61 -4.74
C LYS A 296 -17.76 -16.01 -3.36
N ARG A 297 -17.35 -14.77 -3.19
CA ARG A 297 -17.91 -13.93 -2.11
C ARG A 297 -19.37 -13.68 -2.46
N ASN A 298 -20.23 -13.86 -1.46
CA ASN A 298 -21.65 -13.58 -1.59
C ASN A 298 -21.87 -12.12 -1.99
N ARG A 299 -22.27 -11.91 -3.24
CA ARG A 299 -22.85 -10.67 -3.72
C ARG A 299 -24.21 -10.48 -3.03
N LYS A 300 -24.26 -9.75 -1.95
CA LYS A 300 -25.49 -9.10 -1.45
C LYS A 300 -25.20 -7.62 -1.36
N HIS A 301 -25.85 -6.89 -2.23
CA HIS A 301 -25.89 -5.45 -2.48
C HIS A 301 -25.05 -4.98 -3.67
N ALA A 302 -25.43 -5.37 -4.86
CA ALA A 302 -25.19 -4.60 -6.07
C ALA A 302 -26.54 -4.30 -6.71
N GLY A 303 -27.15 -3.22 -6.28
CA GLY A 303 -28.24 -2.57 -6.98
C GLY A 303 -27.73 -1.28 -7.57
N ILE A 304 -27.00 -1.35 -8.67
CA ILE A 304 -26.75 -0.17 -9.51
C ILE A 304 -27.70 -0.28 -10.69
N HIS A 305 -28.67 0.62 -10.73
CA HIS A 305 -29.56 0.84 -11.85
C HIS A 305 -28.74 1.17 -13.10
N GLU A 306 -28.78 0.30 -14.10
CA GLU A 306 -28.53 0.65 -15.49
C GLU A 306 -29.50 1.77 -15.89
N ARG A 307 -28.99 2.95 -16.11
CA ARG A 307 -29.70 3.95 -16.91
C ARG A 307 -29.29 3.77 -18.37
N THR A 308 -30.13 3.06 -19.10
CA THR A 308 -30.17 3.04 -20.54
C THR A 308 -30.29 4.46 -21.07
N ASN A 309 -29.32 4.90 -21.85
CA ASN A 309 -29.47 6.04 -22.74
C ASN A 309 -30.39 5.60 -23.91
N ALA A 310 -31.56 6.21 -23.99
CA ALA A 310 -32.38 6.24 -25.20
C ALA A 310 -32.57 7.71 -25.58
N THR A 311 -32.25 7.95 -26.87
CA THR A 311 -32.37 9.14 -27.71
C THR A 311 -31.43 10.28 -27.49
#